data_6804ba0ec34acb9ed78c2cd7d4e3f6b7
#
_entry.id   6804ba0ec34acb9ed78c2cd7d4e3f6b7
#
_cell.length_a   1.000
_cell.length_b   1.000
_cell.length_c   1.000
_cell.angle_alpha   90.00
_cell.angle_beta   90.00
_cell.angle_gamma   90.00
#
_symmetry.space_group_name_H-M   'P 1'
#
loop_
_entity.id
_entity.type
_entity.pdbx_description
1 polymer ?
#
loop_
_entity_poly.entity_id
_entity_poly.type
_entity_poly.pdbx_seq_one_letter_code
_entity_poly.pdbx_strand_id
1 'polypeptide(L)'
;MHNYYPILWVGAIIGVISTLLIVAAFVVKDGEKETGFERNMKDSEIMQRLMDYAKPFYRQFIVVGFLMLFSIAYDIISPLIVGKIEEFVVGKFALNTLFLWVAGYAAILLVSMACTYFQAVILQKTGQKIISNMREDLFVHIERLSHEQLNEIPVGKLVTRTTNDTNAISLMFTNLLVNLLKNFFVIIGILIAMLFLNYELTLMVLCFVPFIMLFSIIFRKFSRRAHRKVKDCTTDINTYLSENLSGMKITQIFNREDAKMREFTDKSNALGRAQQEQIFVFGIFRPLVYMLYISSVLCLLYLGGKGYLEGTSFLGQTLTSGMIVSFYMYISKFFNPIQNLAEQFNWLQSAFASAEKVFSILDLEPKMQDAPDAIELTDIRGEI
;
A
#
# COMPACT_ATOMS: atom_id res chain seq x y z
N MET A 1 -26.41 32.06 25.54
CA MET A 1 -26.29 30.67 25.08
C MET A 1 -26.37 30.68 23.55
N HIS A 2 -25.22 30.68 22.86
CA HIS A 2 -25.22 30.59 21.40
C HIS A 2 -25.49 29.13 20.99
N ASN A 3 -26.49 28.93 20.15
CA ASN A 3 -26.89 27.64 19.61
C ASN A 3 -25.80 27.10 18.70
N TYR A 4 -24.91 26.21 19.19
CA TYR A 4 -23.86 25.56 18.43
C TYR A 4 -24.30 24.27 17.73
N TYR A 5 -25.61 23.94 17.77
CA TYR A 5 -26.20 22.81 17.05
C TYR A 5 -25.84 22.78 15.52
N PRO A 6 -25.74 23.94 14.80
CA PRO A 6 -25.40 23.92 13.39
C PRO A 6 -24.02 23.31 13.09
N ILE A 7 -23.02 23.54 13.97
CA ILE A 7 -21.65 23.03 13.77
C ILE A 7 -21.59 21.51 13.99
N LEU A 8 -22.34 20.98 14.96
CA LEU A 8 -22.47 19.54 15.17
C LEU A 8 -23.14 18.84 13.98
N TRP A 9 -24.20 19.47 13.41
CA TRP A 9 -24.85 18.96 12.21
C TRP A 9 -23.94 19.01 11.00
N VAL A 10 -23.19 20.08 10.81
CA VAL A 10 -22.20 20.19 9.74
C VAL A 10 -21.12 19.11 9.87
N GLY A 11 -20.59 18.87 11.09
CA GLY A 11 -19.63 17.81 11.32
C GLY A 11 -20.19 16.40 11.11
N ALA A 12 -21.43 16.15 11.52
CA ALA A 12 -22.10 14.87 11.26
C ALA A 12 -22.36 14.65 9.76
N ILE A 13 -22.82 15.70 9.04
CA ILE A 13 -23.03 15.64 7.58
C ILE A 13 -21.70 15.39 6.86
N ILE A 14 -20.63 16.06 7.26
CA ILE A 14 -19.29 15.89 6.69
C ILE A 14 -18.78 14.47 6.97
N GLY A 15 -18.99 13.94 8.18
CA GLY A 15 -18.64 12.56 8.54
C GLY A 15 -19.40 11.53 7.70
N VAL A 16 -20.71 11.73 7.48
CA VAL A 16 -21.53 10.86 6.62
C VAL A 16 -21.10 10.97 5.15
N ILE A 17 -20.87 12.18 4.64
CA ILE A 17 -20.39 12.39 3.27
C ILE A 17 -19.00 11.74 3.08
N SER A 18 -18.10 11.85 4.05
CA SER A 18 -16.79 11.20 4.03
C SER A 18 -16.92 9.69 3.97
N THR A 19 -17.79 9.11 4.81
CA THR A 19 -18.05 7.66 4.82
C THR A 19 -18.67 7.19 3.52
N LEU A 20 -19.60 7.95 2.95
CA LEU A 20 -20.20 7.67 1.65
C LEU A 20 -19.20 7.79 0.51
N LEU A 21 -18.29 8.78 0.54
CA LEU A 21 -17.21 8.92 -0.44
C LEU A 21 -16.17 7.81 -0.32
N ILE A 22 -15.86 7.35 0.91
CA ILE A 22 -15.02 6.17 1.13
C ILE A 22 -15.68 4.95 0.50
N VAL A 23 -16.94 4.69 0.83
CA VAL A 23 -17.70 3.56 0.28
C VAL A 23 -17.83 3.69 -1.23
N ALA A 24 -18.11 4.87 -1.77
CA ALA A 24 -18.18 5.10 -3.21
C ALA A 24 -16.80 4.88 -3.89
N ALA A 25 -15.68 5.29 -3.27
CA ALA A 25 -14.34 5.05 -3.79
C ALA A 25 -13.99 3.54 -3.82
N PHE A 26 -14.51 2.76 -2.86
CA PHE A 26 -14.37 1.29 -2.86
C PHE A 26 -15.36 0.59 -3.79
N VAL A 27 -16.56 1.15 -3.98
CA VAL A 27 -17.64 0.56 -4.81
C VAL A 27 -17.52 0.93 -6.28
N VAL A 28 -16.90 2.06 -6.63
CA VAL A 28 -16.56 2.37 -8.02
C VAL A 28 -15.50 1.39 -8.52
N LYS A 29 -15.98 0.20 -8.84
CA LYS A 29 -15.27 -0.82 -9.58
C LYS A 29 -15.00 -0.25 -10.96
N ASP A 30 -13.77 0.19 -11.19
CA ASP A 30 -13.33 0.56 -12.54
C ASP A 30 -13.43 -0.67 -13.44
N GLY A 31 -14.48 -0.72 -14.23
CA GLY A 31 -14.77 -1.81 -15.17
C GLY A 31 -13.89 -1.78 -16.43
N GLU A 32 -12.66 -1.33 -16.34
CA GLU A 32 -11.72 -1.39 -17.46
C GLU A 32 -10.89 -2.68 -17.37
N LYS A 33 -11.14 -3.57 -18.30
CA LYS A 33 -10.35 -4.78 -18.57
C LYS A 33 -8.89 -4.38 -18.76
N GLU A 34 -8.00 -4.89 -17.92
CA GLU A 34 -6.57 -4.90 -18.23
C GLU A 34 -6.38 -5.75 -19.50
N THR A 35 -5.80 -5.14 -20.52
CA THR A 35 -5.52 -5.79 -21.81
C THR A 35 -4.68 -7.03 -21.60
N GLY A 36 -5.26 -8.21 -21.83
CA GLY A 36 -4.54 -9.45 -22.04
C GLY A 36 -4.74 -10.60 -21.07
N PHE A 37 -5.42 -10.41 -19.93
CA PHE A 37 -5.76 -11.51 -19.04
C PHE A 37 -7.19 -11.34 -18.51
N GLU A 38 -8.10 -12.24 -18.92
CA GLU A 38 -9.44 -12.28 -18.34
C GLU A 38 -9.35 -12.90 -16.94
N ARG A 39 -9.70 -12.14 -15.92
CA ARG A 39 -9.74 -12.61 -14.53
C ARG A 39 -10.93 -13.55 -14.37
N ASN A 40 -10.67 -14.82 -14.11
CA ASN A 40 -11.67 -15.85 -13.93
C ASN A 40 -11.93 -16.16 -12.44
N MET A 41 -10.96 -15.86 -11.55
CA MET A 41 -11.06 -16.13 -10.12
C MET A 41 -11.57 -14.93 -9.33
N LYS A 42 -12.39 -15.20 -8.30
CA LYS A 42 -12.83 -14.16 -7.35
C LYS A 42 -11.69 -13.80 -6.38
N ASP A 43 -11.59 -12.53 -6.01
CA ASP A 43 -10.57 -12.05 -5.04
C ASP A 43 -10.62 -12.82 -3.72
N SER A 44 -11.81 -13.25 -3.27
CA SER A 44 -11.98 -14.05 -2.06
C SER A 44 -11.39 -15.46 -2.18
N GLU A 45 -11.49 -16.07 -3.34
CA GLU A 45 -10.92 -17.40 -3.62
C GLU A 45 -9.39 -17.34 -3.67
N ILE A 46 -8.84 -16.34 -4.36
CA ILE A 46 -7.40 -16.10 -4.41
C ILE A 46 -6.86 -15.86 -2.99
N MET A 47 -7.53 -15.03 -2.20
CA MET A 47 -7.14 -14.77 -0.81
C MET A 47 -7.19 -16.05 0.02
N GLN A 48 -8.21 -16.88 -0.11
CA GLN A 48 -8.33 -18.13 0.62
C GLN A 48 -7.17 -19.09 0.30
N ARG A 49 -6.85 -19.30 -0.97
CA ARG A 49 -5.70 -20.12 -1.40
C ARG A 49 -4.37 -19.59 -0.89
N LEU A 50 -4.18 -18.26 -0.95
CA LEU A 50 -2.97 -17.63 -0.40
C LEU A 50 -2.88 -17.82 1.12
N MET A 51 -4.00 -17.75 1.84
CA MET A 51 -4.05 -18.00 3.27
C MET A 51 -3.77 -19.47 3.62
N ASP A 52 -4.09 -20.42 2.73
CA ASP A 52 -3.72 -21.83 2.94
C ASP A 52 -2.20 -22.02 2.99
N TYR A 53 -1.43 -21.31 2.15
CA TYR A 53 0.04 -21.27 2.25
C TYR A 53 0.55 -20.55 3.51
N ALA A 54 -0.21 -19.62 4.05
CA ALA A 54 0.14 -18.90 5.27
C ALA A 54 -0.20 -19.68 6.56
N LYS A 55 -1.19 -20.58 6.53
CA LYS A 55 -1.68 -21.36 7.69
C LYS A 55 -0.57 -22.07 8.48
N PRO A 56 0.42 -22.74 7.86
CA PRO A 56 1.50 -23.39 8.62
C PRO A 56 2.32 -22.42 9.49
N PHE A 57 2.28 -21.14 9.15
CA PHE A 57 3.06 -20.07 9.80
C PHE A 57 2.22 -19.20 10.75
N TYR A 58 1.04 -19.65 11.18
CA TYR A 58 0.12 -18.87 12.01
C TYR A 58 0.76 -18.34 13.31
N ARG A 59 1.68 -19.10 13.92
CA ARG A 59 2.39 -18.69 15.14
C ARG A 59 3.22 -17.43 14.90
N GLN A 60 3.92 -17.38 13.77
CA GLN A 60 4.73 -16.23 13.39
C GLN A 60 3.85 -14.99 13.16
N PHE A 61 2.69 -15.15 12.49
CA PHE A 61 1.74 -14.06 12.30
C PHE A 61 1.12 -13.58 13.62
N ILE A 62 0.87 -14.45 14.59
CA ILE A 62 0.42 -14.05 15.94
C ILE A 62 1.49 -13.19 16.61
N VAL A 63 2.76 -13.62 16.58
CA VAL A 63 3.87 -12.83 17.16
C VAL A 63 4.01 -11.48 16.45
N VAL A 64 3.94 -11.45 15.13
CA VAL A 64 3.95 -10.21 14.34
C VAL A 64 2.78 -9.29 14.75
N GLY A 65 1.58 -9.85 14.89
CA GLY A 65 0.40 -9.11 15.36
C GLY A 65 0.59 -8.51 16.74
N PHE A 66 1.17 -9.27 17.68
CA PHE A 66 1.47 -8.78 19.03
C PHE A 66 2.50 -7.64 19.00
N LEU A 67 3.61 -7.80 18.26
CA LEU A 67 4.60 -6.73 18.08
C LEU A 67 4.01 -5.51 17.40
N MET A 68 3.10 -5.70 16.44
CA MET A 68 2.39 -4.61 15.76
C MET A 68 1.52 -3.80 16.73
N LEU A 69 0.85 -4.45 17.71
CA LEU A 69 0.07 -3.74 18.73
C LEU A 69 0.93 -2.79 19.55
N PHE A 70 2.15 -3.17 19.91
CA PHE A 70 3.10 -2.27 20.58
C PHE A 70 3.48 -1.07 19.70
N SER A 71 3.73 -1.31 18.42
CA SER A 71 4.04 -0.23 17.48
C SER A 71 2.85 0.73 17.32
N ILE A 72 1.61 0.21 17.24
CA ILE A 72 0.39 1.01 17.19
C ILE A 72 0.19 1.81 18.48
N ALA A 73 0.38 1.15 19.64
CA ALA A 73 0.30 1.82 20.93
C ALA A 73 1.29 2.99 21.03
N TYR A 74 2.52 2.80 20.56
CA TYR A 74 3.49 3.89 20.48
C TYR A 74 3.01 5.03 19.58
N ASP A 75 2.46 4.73 18.40
CA ASP A 75 1.96 5.75 17.46
C ASP A 75 0.82 6.58 18.07
N ILE A 76 0.01 5.98 18.95
CA ILE A 76 -1.10 6.64 19.65
C ILE A 76 -0.60 7.38 20.90
N ILE A 77 0.26 6.78 21.71
CA ILE A 77 0.68 7.31 23.01
C ILE A 77 1.75 8.41 22.86
N SER A 78 2.62 8.29 21.86
CA SER A 78 3.72 9.23 21.64
C SER A 78 3.28 10.70 21.60
N PRO A 79 2.24 11.13 20.84
CA PRO A 79 1.78 12.51 20.86
C PRO A 79 1.23 12.97 22.21
N LEU A 80 0.60 12.05 22.96
CA LEU A 80 0.10 12.35 24.31
C LEU A 80 1.22 12.66 25.30
N ILE A 81 2.28 11.86 25.25
CA ILE A 81 3.45 12.06 26.13
C ILE A 81 4.13 13.39 25.78
N VAL A 82 4.33 13.68 24.49
CA VAL A 82 4.96 14.94 24.06
C VAL A 82 4.11 16.14 24.48
N GLY A 83 2.79 16.06 24.33
CA GLY A 83 1.88 17.11 24.82
C GLY A 83 1.95 17.29 26.34
N LYS A 84 2.06 16.21 27.11
CA LYS A 84 2.25 16.26 28.56
C LYS A 84 3.60 16.87 28.95
N ILE A 85 4.67 16.53 28.23
CA ILE A 85 6.00 17.14 28.45
C ILE A 85 5.93 18.65 28.21
N GLU A 86 5.27 19.07 27.13
CA GLU A 86 5.14 20.51 26.82
C GLU A 86 4.34 21.24 27.90
N GLU A 87 3.17 20.73 28.31
CA GLU A 87 2.35 21.30 29.37
C GLU A 87 3.14 21.43 30.67
N PHE A 88 4.00 20.46 30.98
CA PHE A 88 4.85 20.49 32.15
C PHE A 88 5.97 21.52 32.04
N VAL A 89 6.58 21.71 30.87
CA VAL A 89 7.63 22.72 30.63
C VAL A 89 7.08 24.12 30.74
N VAL A 90 5.87 24.37 30.24
CA VAL A 90 5.21 25.68 30.27
C VAL A 90 4.68 26.02 31.68
N GLY A 91 4.20 25.01 32.43
CA GLY A 91 3.56 25.23 33.74
C GLY A 91 4.55 25.34 34.89
N LYS A 92 4.98 24.22 35.43
CA LYS A 92 5.92 24.16 36.59
C LYS A 92 7.20 23.41 36.16
N PHE A 93 8.20 24.16 35.73
CA PHE A 93 9.47 23.58 35.33
C PHE A 93 10.20 22.96 36.53
N ALA A 94 10.28 21.62 36.55
CA ALA A 94 11.09 20.84 37.47
C ALA A 94 11.98 19.87 36.68
N LEU A 95 13.28 20.10 36.72
CA LEU A 95 14.27 19.39 35.90
C LEU A 95 14.19 17.86 36.10
N ASN A 96 14.03 17.41 37.35
CA ASN A 96 13.95 15.97 37.65
C ASN A 96 12.72 15.28 37.04
N THR A 97 11.58 15.96 37.07
CA THR A 97 10.32 15.42 36.50
C THR A 97 10.38 15.45 34.98
N LEU A 98 10.95 16.50 34.37
CA LEU A 98 11.19 16.56 32.94
C LEU A 98 12.10 15.41 32.48
N PHE A 99 13.20 15.15 33.20
CA PHE A 99 14.12 14.08 32.90
C PHE A 99 13.43 12.69 32.94
N LEU A 100 12.53 12.50 33.91
CA LEU A 100 11.76 11.26 34.04
C LEU A 100 10.81 11.05 32.82
N TRP A 101 10.09 12.10 32.38
CA TRP A 101 9.23 12.03 31.21
C TRP A 101 10.00 11.80 29.92
N VAL A 102 11.11 12.48 29.72
CA VAL A 102 11.99 12.31 28.56
C VAL A 102 12.61 10.92 28.53
N ALA A 103 13.10 10.44 29.68
CA ALA A 103 13.63 9.06 29.78
C ALA A 103 12.55 8.01 29.53
N GLY A 104 11.34 8.22 30.07
CA GLY A 104 10.18 7.36 29.77
C GLY A 104 9.81 7.33 28.29
N TYR A 105 9.78 8.49 27.66
CA TYR A 105 9.54 8.61 26.22
C TYR A 105 10.62 7.89 25.40
N ALA A 106 11.90 8.10 25.75
CA ALA A 106 13.02 7.43 25.10
C ALA A 106 12.95 5.89 25.26
N ALA A 107 12.57 5.41 26.45
CA ALA A 107 12.40 3.97 26.70
C ALA A 107 11.28 3.38 25.82
N ILE A 108 10.12 4.03 25.74
CA ILE A 108 9.01 3.58 24.89
C ILE A 108 9.39 3.60 23.40
N LEU A 109 10.15 4.62 22.97
CA LEU A 109 10.67 4.74 21.62
C LEU A 109 11.62 3.57 21.28
N LEU A 110 12.57 3.26 22.18
CA LEU A 110 13.50 2.14 21.98
C LEU A 110 12.77 0.79 21.94
N VAL A 111 11.77 0.58 22.78
CA VAL A 111 10.93 -0.62 22.75
C VAL A 111 10.16 -0.71 21.44
N SER A 112 9.54 0.38 20.98
CA SER A 112 8.82 0.41 19.71
C SER A 112 9.75 0.14 18.52
N MET A 113 10.96 0.70 18.55
CA MET A 113 11.98 0.45 17.52
C MET A 113 12.38 -1.03 17.49
N ALA A 114 12.64 -1.63 18.65
CA ALA A 114 12.95 -3.06 18.75
C ALA A 114 11.78 -3.92 18.25
N CYS A 115 10.55 -3.62 18.68
CA CYS A 115 9.35 -4.34 18.21
C CYS A 115 9.19 -4.26 16.70
N THR A 116 9.36 -3.06 16.10
CA THR A 116 9.27 -2.86 14.64
C THR A 116 10.37 -3.63 13.90
N TYR A 117 11.59 -3.65 14.43
CA TYR A 117 12.69 -4.41 13.86
C TYR A 117 12.41 -5.92 13.86
N PHE A 118 12.04 -6.48 15.02
CA PHE A 118 11.72 -7.92 15.12
C PHE A 118 10.50 -8.28 14.27
N GLN A 119 9.47 -7.43 14.24
CA GLN A 119 8.31 -7.59 13.38
C GLN A 119 8.72 -7.70 11.90
N ALA A 120 9.55 -6.76 11.41
CA ALA A 120 10.01 -6.75 10.03
C ALA A 120 10.84 -8.01 9.69
N VAL A 121 11.76 -8.40 10.57
CA VAL A 121 12.61 -9.59 10.36
C VAL A 121 11.78 -10.88 10.33
N ILE A 122 10.86 -11.06 11.30
CA ILE A 122 9.99 -12.26 11.36
C ILE A 122 9.12 -12.31 10.11
N LEU A 123 8.48 -11.18 9.74
CA LEU A 123 7.60 -11.10 8.60
C LEU A 123 8.33 -11.39 7.29
N GLN A 124 9.54 -10.81 7.11
CA GLN A 124 10.36 -11.05 5.92
C GLN A 124 10.78 -12.52 5.81
N LYS A 125 11.26 -13.13 6.91
CA LYS A 125 11.63 -14.55 6.92
C LYS A 125 10.43 -15.45 6.63
N THR A 126 9.29 -15.17 7.26
CA THR A 126 8.06 -15.96 7.07
C THR A 126 7.53 -15.85 5.66
N GLY A 127 7.46 -14.62 5.12
CA GLY A 127 7.00 -14.38 3.74
C GLY A 127 7.89 -15.06 2.71
N GLN A 128 9.22 -14.99 2.86
CA GLN A 128 10.14 -15.69 1.96
C GLN A 128 9.98 -17.21 2.03
N LYS A 129 9.71 -17.77 3.22
CA LYS A 129 9.49 -19.20 3.37
C LYS A 129 8.17 -19.67 2.74
N ILE A 130 7.09 -18.88 2.86
CA ILE A 130 5.82 -19.11 2.16
C ILE A 130 6.05 -19.17 0.65
N ILE A 131 6.81 -18.20 0.12
CA ILE A 131 7.09 -18.13 -1.31
C ILE A 131 8.01 -19.25 -1.78
N SER A 132 8.98 -19.65 -0.95
CA SER A 132 9.81 -20.82 -1.25
C SER A 132 8.98 -22.07 -1.43
N ASN A 133 8.04 -22.32 -0.50
CA ASN A 133 7.13 -23.47 -0.60
C ASN A 133 6.24 -23.39 -1.86
N MET A 134 5.69 -22.19 -2.14
CA MET A 134 4.87 -21.98 -3.35
C MET A 134 5.67 -22.21 -4.64
N ARG A 135 6.94 -21.79 -4.69
CA ARG A 135 7.82 -22.04 -5.84
C ARG A 135 8.14 -23.51 -5.99
N GLU A 136 8.37 -24.22 -4.89
CA GLU A 136 8.62 -25.67 -4.89
C GLU A 136 7.40 -26.40 -5.42
N ASP A 137 6.20 -26.11 -4.90
CA ASP A 137 4.95 -26.72 -5.37
C ASP A 137 4.72 -26.44 -6.85
N LEU A 138 4.95 -25.19 -7.28
CA LEU A 138 4.79 -24.80 -8.69
C LEU A 138 5.80 -25.52 -9.59
N PHE A 139 7.05 -25.64 -9.16
CA PHE A 139 8.09 -26.31 -9.92
C PHE A 139 7.80 -27.81 -10.04
N VAL A 140 7.50 -28.49 -8.93
CA VAL A 140 7.12 -29.92 -8.93
C VAL A 140 5.88 -30.16 -9.80
N HIS A 141 4.91 -29.23 -9.76
CA HIS A 141 3.73 -29.35 -10.60
C HIS A 141 4.05 -29.21 -12.09
N ILE A 142 4.91 -28.25 -12.47
CA ILE A 142 5.37 -28.07 -13.85
C ILE A 142 6.10 -29.31 -14.35
N GLU A 143 6.94 -29.96 -13.54
CA GLU A 143 7.64 -31.20 -13.91
C GLU A 143 6.69 -32.39 -14.18
N ARG A 144 5.49 -32.36 -13.58
CA ARG A 144 4.46 -33.40 -13.78
C ARG A 144 3.59 -33.18 -15.02
N LEU A 145 3.67 -32.00 -15.66
CA LEU A 145 2.90 -31.70 -16.85
C LEU A 145 3.39 -32.55 -18.03
N SER A 146 2.47 -32.99 -18.91
CA SER A 146 2.83 -33.73 -20.10
C SER A 146 3.64 -32.88 -21.08
N HIS A 147 4.45 -33.55 -21.93
CA HIS A 147 5.22 -32.90 -22.98
C HIS A 147 4.36 -32.03 -23.93
N GLU A 148 3.15 -32.50 -24.25
CA GLU A 148 2.19 -31.72 -25.04
C GLU A 148 1.81 -30.40 -24.37
N GLN A 149 1.47 -30.43 -23.07
CA GLN A 149 1.12 -29.24 -22.28
C GLN A 149 2.29 -28.25 -22.16
N LEU A 150 3.51 -28.78 -22.00
CA LEU A 150 4.72 -27.95 -21.94
C LEU A 150 5.05 -27.28 -23.29
N ASN A 151 4.69 -27.93 -24.42
CA ASN A 151 4.89 -27.31 -25.73
C ASN A 151 3.82 -26.23 -26.04
N GLU A 152 2.63 -26.33 -25.46
CA GLU A 152 1.59 -25.29 -25.60
C GLU A 152 1.90 -24.01 -24.79
N ILE A 153 2.69 -24.13 -23.73
CA ILE A 153 3.01 -23.02 -22.84
C ILE A 153 4.43 -22.54 -23.10
N PRO A 154 4.66 -21.29 -23.56
CA PRO A 154 6.00 -20.77 -23.76
C PRO A 154 6.84 -20.86 -22.47
N VAL A 155 8.06 -21.39 -22.54
CA VAL A 155 8.97 -21.56 -21.40
C VAL A 155 9.18 -20.24 -20.63
N GLY A 156 9.32 -19.12 -21.34
CA GLY A 156 9.44 -17.79 -20.73
C GLY A 156 8.23 -17.41 -19.87
N LYS A 157 7.02 -17.91 -20.18
CA LYS A 157 5.84 -17.71 -19.37
C LYS A 157 5.94 -18.48 -18.05
N LEU A 158 6.38 -19.75 -18.09
CA LEU A 158 6.58 -20.57 -16.90
C LEU A 158 7.65 -19.96 -15.97
N VAL A 159 8.78 -19.54 -16.53
CA VAL A 159 9.84 -18.85 -15.77
C VAL A 159 9.32 -17.57 -15.13
N THR A 160 8.56 -16.75 -15.86
CA THR A 160 7.98 -15.51 -15.31
C THR A 160 7.02 -15.79 -14.16
N ARG A 161 6.20 -16.87 -14.24
CA ARG A 161 5.28 -17.27 -13.14
C ARG A 161 6.06 -17.69 -11.91
N THR A 162 7.13 -18.49 -12.07
CA THR A 162 7.94 -19.01 -10.97
C THR A 162 8.79 -17.92 -10.30
N THR A 163 9.20 -16.90 -11.04
CA THR A 163 10.09 -15.84 -10.53
C THR A 163 9.34 -14.54 -10.20
N ASN A 164 8.84 -13.84 -11.21
CA ASN A 164 8.31 -12.50 -11.05
C ASN A 164 6.95 -12.47 -10.36
N ASP A 165 6.02 -13.36 -10.75
CA ASP A 165 4.69 -13.38 -10.16
C ASP A 165 4.73 -13.87 -8.69
N THR A 166 5.58 -14.86 -8.37
CA THR A 166 5.80 -15.25 -6.97
C THR A 166 6.45 -14.14 -6.15
N ASN A 167 7.32 -13.29 -6.74
CA ASN A 167 7.86 -12.13 -6.06
C ASN A 167 6.79 -11.08 -5.73
N ALA A 168 5.83 -10.84 -6.64
CA ALA A 168 4.71 -9.95 -6.36
C ALA A 168 3.85 -10.46 -5.18
N ILE A 169 3.63 -11.77 -5.10
CA ILE A 169 2.96 -12.41 -3.96
C ILE A 169 3.79 -12.29 -2.68
N SER A 170 5.14 -12.41 -2.77
CA SER A 170 6.04 -12.18 -1.64
C SER A 170 5.84 -10.81 -1.01
N LEU A 171 5.81 -9.75 -1.82
CA LEU A 171 5.58 -8.38 -1.36
C LEU A 171 4.24 -8.23 -0.63
N MET A 172 3.22 -8.97 -1.03
CA MET A 172 1.93 -9.00 -0.34
C MET A 172 2.08 -9.53 1.09
N PHE A 173 2.74 -10.67 1.30
CA PHE A 173 2.91 -11.27 2.62
C PHE A 173 3.91 -10.50 3.49
N THR A 174 5.00 -9.98 2.91
CA THR A 174 6.07 -9.32 3.67
C THR A 174 5.77 -7.88 4.05
N ASN A 175 4.93 -7.18 3.28
CA ASN A 175 4.71 -5.74 3.47
C ASN A 175 3.23 -5.33 3.47
N LEU A 176 2.47 -5.75 2.43
CA LEU A 176 1.18 -5.11 2.16
C LEU A 176 0.14 -5.41 3.21
N LEU A 177 -0.10 -6.68 3.54
CA LEU A 177 -1.16 -7.08 4.47
C LEU A 177 -0.96 -6.49 5.86
N VAL A 178 0.27 -6.54 6.37
CA VAL A 178 0.59 -6.03 7.70
C VAL A 178 0.52 -4.50 7.73
N ASN A 179 1.01 -3.81 6.71
CA ASN A 179 0.91 -2.35 6.63
C ASN A 179 -0.53 -1.86 6.47
N LEU A 180 -1.37 -2.57 5.69
CA LEU A 180 -2.80 -2.27 5.58
C LEU A 180 -3.49 -2.39 6.94
N LEU A 181 -3.26 -3.49 7.65
CA LEU A 181 -3.82 -3.69 9.00
C LEU A 181 -3.29 -2.63 9.98
N LYS A 182 -1.98 -2.40 9.99
CA LYS A 182 -1.37 -1.37 10.86
C LYS A 182 -1.98 0.00 10.60
N ASN A 183 -2.04 0.45 9.34
CA ASN A 183 -2.59 1.75 8.97
C ASN A 183 -4.05 1.88 9.37
N PHE A 184 -4.84 0.83 9.17
CA PHE A 184 -6.25 0.80 9.58
C PHE A 184 -6.41 0.99 11.10
N PHE A 185 -5.69 0.22 11.91
CA PHE A 185 -5.74 0.34 13.36
C PHE A 185 -5.17 1.64 13.89
N VAL A 186 -4.10 2.17 13.26
CA VAL A 186 -3.52 3.48 13.61
C VAL A 186 -4.53 4.60 13.37
N ILE A 187 -5.22 4.61 12.22
CA ILE A 187 -6.24 5.63 11.92
C ILE A 187 -7.36 5.59 12.97
N ILE A 188 -7.88 4.41 13.27
CA ILE A 188 -8.96 4.25 14.27
C ILE A 188 -8.46 4.66 15.65
N GLY A 189 -7.29 4.18 16.05
CA GLY A 189 -6.72 4.49 17.37
C GLY A 189 -6.42 5.97 17.57
N ILE A 190 -5.87 6.64 16.55
CA ILE A 190 -5.64 8.09 16.59
C ILE A 190 -6.96 8.85 16.64
N LEU A 191 -7.96 8.45 15.85
CA LEU A 191 -9.27 9.08 15.87
C LEU A 191 -9.92 8.99 17.26
N ILE A 192 -9.86 7.81 17.87
CA ILE A 192 -10.36 7.59 19.23
C ILE A 192 -9.59 8.47 20.23
N ALA A 193 -8.26 8.51 20.15
CA ALA A 193 -7.44 9.32 21.04
C ALA A 193 -7.74 10.82 20.90
N MET A 194 -7.91 11.32 19.67
CA MET A 194 -8.26 12.71 19.40
C MET A 194 -9.65 13.04 19.96
N LEU A 195 -10.64 12.16 19.82
CA LEU A 195 -11.99 12.35 20.37
C LEU A 195 -12.00 12.44 21.91
N PHE A 196 -11.18 11.60 22.56
CA PHE A 196 -11.04 11.66 24.03
C PHE A 196 -10.31 12.90 24.52
N LEU A 197 -9.38 13.43 23.75
CA LEU A 197 -8.66 14.65 24.10
C LEU A 197 -9.54 15.90 23.97
N ASN A 198 -10.10 16.10 22.78
CA ASN A 198 -10.99 17.22 22.50
C ASN A 198 -11.80 16.94 21.24
N TYR A 199 -13.11 16.77 21.40
CA TYR A 199 -14.00 16.42 20.27
C TYR A 199 -14.16 17.57 19.26
N GLU A 200 -14.00 18.84 19.69
CA GLU A 200 -14.16 20.00 18.82
C GLU A 200 -13.00 20.13 17.83
N LEU A 201 -11.77 20.03 18.34
CA LEU A 201 -10.57 20.02 17.50
C LEU A 201 -10.57 18.80 16.58
N THR A 202 -11.08 17.65 17.05
CA THR A 202 -11.22 16.46 16.23
C THR A 202 -12.19 16.68 15.07
N LEU A 203 -13.34 17.30 15.34
CA LEU A 203 -14.33 17.62 14.31
C LEU A 203 -13.75 18.58 13.25
N MET A 204 -12.98 19.58 13.70
CA MET A 204 -12.26 20.47 12.79
C MET A 204 -11.31 19.71 11.87
N VAL A 205 -10.51 18.78 12.41
CA VAL A 205 -9.58 17.96 11.60
C VAL A 205 -10.37 17.07 10.64
N LEU A 206 -11.45 16.44 11.09
CA LEU A 206 -12.30 15.61 10.25
C LEU A 206 -12.94 16.36 9.10
N CYS A 207 -13.14 17.67 9.22
CA CYS A 207 -13.63 18.51 8.13
C CYS A 207 -12.69 18.53 6.91
N PHE A 208 -11.39 18.31 7.09
CA PHE A 208 -10.43 18.24 5.99
C PHE A 208 -10.39 16.87 5.30
N VAL A 209 -10.87 15.81 5.94
CA VAL A 209 -10.82 14.44 5.39
C VAL A 209 -11.58 14.30 4.05
N PRO A 210 -12.83 14.83 3.90
CA PRO A 210 -13.53 14.77 2.61
C PRO A 210 -12.77 15.42 1.48
N PHE A 211 -12.11 16.55 1.74
CA PHE A 211 -11.30 17.24 0.71
C PHE A 211 -10.11 16.39 0.28
N ILE A 212 -9.41 15.76 1.23
CA ILE A 212 -8.28 14.85 0.90
C ILE A 212 -8.78 13.68 0.09
N MET A 213 -9.91 13.08 0.45
CA MET A 213 -10.51 11.98 -0.28
C MET A 213 -10.92 12.39 -1.70
N LEU A 214 -11.59 13.53 -1.84
CA LEU A 214 -11.97 14.06 -3.15
C LEU A 214 -10.74 14.27 -4.04
N PHE A 215 -9.71 14.93 -3.51
CA PHE A 215 -8.45 15.12 -4.25
C PHE A 215 -7.77 13.78 -4.58
N SER A 216 -7.78 12.82 -3.66
CA SER A 216 -7.21 11.49 -3.91
C SER A 216 -7.94 10.74 -5.02
N ILE A 217 -9.27 10.81 -5.08
CA ILE A 217 -10.09 10.21 -6.15
C ILE A 217 -9.78 10.87 -7.51
N ILE A 218 -9.74 12.21 -7.54
CA ILE A 218 -9.41 12.97 -8.75
C ILE A 218 -7.99 12.60 -9.22
N PHE A 219 -7.02 12.62 -8.32
CA PHE A 219 -5.64 12.24 -8.63
C PHE A 219 -5.53 10.82 -9.18
N ARG A 220 -6.21 9.85 -8.57
CA ARG A 220 -6.23 8.46 -9.02
C ARG A 220 -6.61 8.35 -10.50
N LYS A 221 -7.62 9.10 -10.94
CA LYS A 221 -8.07 9.12 -12.34
C LYS A 221 -6.99 9.66 -13.28
N PHE A 222 -6.37 10.80 -12.94
CA PHE A 222 -5.33 11.42 -13.77
C PHE A 222 -4.02 10.62 -13.74
N SER A 223 -3.60 10.16 -12.57
CA SER A 223 -2.40 9.34 -12.40
C SER A 223 -2.48 8.04 -13.21
N ARG A 224 -3.62 7.34 -13.16
CA ARG A 224 -3.83 6.11 -13.95
C ARG A 224 -3.71 6.37 -15.46
N ARG A 225 -4.30 7.45 -15.95
CA ARG A 225 -4.22 7.82 -17.36
C ARG A 225 -2.78 8.14 -17.79
N ALA A 226 -2.05 8.88 -16.96
CA ALA A 226 -0.66 9.22 -17.22
C ALA A 226 0.25 7.98 -17.17
N HIS A 227 0.08 7.11 -16.18
CA HIS A 227 0.80 5.84 -16.09
C HIS A 227 0.58 4.93 -17.30
N ARG A 228 -0.68 4.82 -17.78
CA ARG A 228 -1.01 4.04 -18.97
C ARG A 228 -0.26 4.57 -20.19
N LYS A 229 -0.30 5.88 -20.42
CA LYS A 229 0.39 6.52 -21.54
C LYS A 229 1.91 6.27 -21.51
N VAL A 230 2.55 6.35 -20.34
CA VAL A 230 3.97 6.01 -20.18
C VAL A 230 4.21 4.55 -20.51
N LYS A 231 3.37 3.63 -19.99
CA LYS A 231 3.48 2.20 -20.27
C LYS A 231 3.36 1.89 -21.77
N ASP A 232 2.40 2.50 -22.46
CA ASP A 232 2.18 2.30 -23.90
C ASP A 232 3.40 2.77 -24.69
N CYS A 233 3.90 3.99 -24.42
CA CYS A 233 5.12 4.50 -25.07
C CYS A 233 6.37 3.65 -24.76
N THR A 234 6.48 3.11 -23.52
CA THR A 234 7.58 2.20 -23.16
C THR A 234 7.48 0.90 -23.94
N THR A 235 6.28 0.34 -24.09
CA THR A 235 6.06 -0.86 -24.89
C THR A 235 6.41 -0.62 -26.36
N ASP A 236 6.00 0.51 -26.92
CA ASP A 236 6.33 0.90 -28.30
C ASP A 236 7.84 1.01 -28.55
N ILE A 237 8.61 1.61 -27.60
CA ILE A 237 10.06 1.66 -27.70
C ILE A 237 10.67 0.27 -27.62
N ASN A 238 10.22 -0.56 -26.66
CA ASN A 238 10.77 -1.91 -26.49
C ASN A 238 10.49 -2.78 -27.72
N THR A 239 9.29 -2.70 -28.30
CA THR A 239 8.95 -3.40 -29.55
C THR A 239 9.83 -2.92 -30.68
N TYR A 240 9.96 -1.60 -30.85
CA TYR A 240 10.79 -1.00 -31.88
C TYR A 240 12.26 -1.43 -31.76
N LEU A 241 12.82 -1.43 -30.54
CA LEU A 241 14.19 -1.87 -30.30
C LEU A 241 14.36 -3.36 -30.63
N SER A 242 13.43 -4.20 -30.19
CA SER A 242 13.46 -5.65 -30.47
C SER A 242 13.46 -5.93 -31.99
N GLU A 243 12.56 -5.29 -32.72
CA GLU A 243 12.44 -5.43 -34.18
C GLU A 243 13.69 -4.92 -34.92
N ASN A 244 14.19 -3.75 -34.56
CA ASN A 244 15.34 -3.16 -35.23
C ASN A 244 16.65 -3.84 -34.90
N LEU A 245 16.85 -4.31 -33.64
CA LEU A 245 18.04 -5.09 -33.29
C LEU A 245 18.05 -6.45 -33.99
N SER A 246 16.90 -7.11 -34.08
CA SER A 246 16.77 -8.37 -34.84
C SER A 246 16.97 -8.15 -36.33
N GLY A 247 16.51 -7.02 -36.87
CA GLY A 247 16.64 -6.64 -38.27
C GLY A 247 17.87 -5.79 -38.62
N MET A 248 18.84 -5.62 -37.71
CA MET A 248 19.96 -4.69 -37.88
C MET A 248 20.76 -4.94 -39.17
N LYS A 249 20.99 -6.20 -39.52
CA LYS A 249 21.68 -6.57 -40.75
C LYS A 249 20.97 -6.05 -42.01
N ILE A 250 19.65 -6.09 -42.03
CA ILE A 250 18.85 -5.56 -43.13
C ILE A 250 18.96 -4.04 -43.19
N THR A 251 18.87 -3.37 -42.05
CA THR A 251 19.05 -1.92 -41.97
C THR A 251 20.36 -1.45 -42.52
N GLN A 252 21.47 -2.16 -42.22
CA GLN A 252 22.81 -1.85 -42.71
C GLN A 252 22.97 -2.13 -44.22
N ILE A 253 22.44 -3.26 -44.72
CA ILE A 253 22.51 -3.59 -46.16
C ILE A 253 21.82 -2.50 -47.02
N PHE A 254 20.72 -1.96 -46.51
CA PHE A 254 19.94 -0.91 -47.22
C PHE A 254 20.34 0.53 -46.83
N ASN A 255 21.43 0.71 -46.02
CA ASN A 255 21.93 2.01 -45.57
C ASN A 255 20.84 2.92 -45.02
N ARG A 256 20.00 2.36 -44.09
CA ARG A 256 18.81 3.03 -43.51
C ARG A 256 19.00 3.43 -42.06
N GLU A 257 20.22 3.45 -41.53
CA GLU A 257 20.51 3.76 -40.13
C GLU A 257 19.98 5.13 -39.71
N ASP A 258 20.20 6.17 -40.53
CA ASP A 258 19.70 7.52 -40.23
C ASP A 258 18.18 7.61 -40.17
N ALA A 259 17.49 6.86 -41.03
CA ALA A 259 16.04 6.81 -41.00
C ALA A 259 15.53 6.13 -39.71
N LYS A 260 16.15 5.01 -39.33
CA LYS A 260 15.84 4.27 -38.10
C LYS A 260 16.18 5.06 -36.85
N MET A 261 17.25 5.84 -36.89
CA MET A 261 17.61 6.74 -35.78
C MET A 261 16.57 7.87 -35.58
N ARG A 262 16.03 8.40 -36.65
CA ARG A 262 14.93 9.41 -36.56
C ARG A 262 13.67 8.80 -35.98
N GLU A 263 13.23 7.64 -36.45
CA GLU A 263 12.09 6.91 -35.89
C GLU A 263 12.27 6.62 -34.40
N PHE A 264 13.46 6.20 -33.98
CA PHE A 264 13.81 5.97 -32.58
C PHE A 264 13.70 7.27 -31.75
N THR A 265 14.25 8.36 -32.29
CA THR A 265 14.22 9.68 -31.64
C THR A 265 12.79 10.16 -31.43
N ASP A 266 11.91 9.96 -32.42
CA ASP A 266 10.49 10.33 -32.31
C ASP A 266 9.77 9.52 -31.22
N LYS A 267 10.02 8.22 -31.13
CA LYS A 267 9.45 7.36 -30.09
C LYS A 267 10.02 7.71 -28.70
N SER A 268 11.32 7.99 -28.61
CA SER A 268 11.97 8.43 -27.38
C SER A 268 11.40 9.77 -26.88
N ASN A 269 11.18 10.72 -27.80
CA ASN A 269 10.56 12.00 -27.50
C ASN A 269 9.10 11.85 -27.07
N ALA A 270 8.35 10.90 -27.66
CA ALA A 270 6.99 10.57 -27.24
C ALA A 270 6.96 10.03 -25.81
N LEU A 271 7.89 9.12 -25.45
CA LEU A 271 8.04 8.64 -24.09
C LEU A 271 8.41 9.78 -23.13
N GLY A 272 9.37 10.64 -23.51
CA GLY A 272 9.75 11.80 -22.70
C GLY A 272 8.58 12.73 -22.41
N ARG A 273 7.73 13.01 -23.42
CA ARG A 273 6.50 13.80 -23.21
C ARG A 273 5.49 13.10 -22.31
N ALA A 274 5.30 11.80 -22.46
CA ALA A 274 4.42 11.03 -21.58
C ALA A 274 4.90 11.03 -20.12
N GLN A 275 6.22 10.92 -19.89
CA GLN A 275 6.81 11.04 -18.56
C GLN A 275 6.67 12.44 -17.98
N GLN A 276 6.84 13.50 -18.79
CA GLN A 276 6.61 14.87 -18.34
C GLN A 276 5.16 15.11 -17.91
N GLU A 277 4.18 14.60 -18.67
CA GLU A 277 2.75 14.66 -18.28
C GLU A 277 2.52 13.94 -16.94
N GLN A 278 3.14 12.78 -16.74
CA GLN A 278 3.06 12.05 -15.49
C GLN A 278 3.65 12.85 -14.32
N ILE A 279 4.87 13.41 -14.50
CA ILE A 279 5.54 14.24 -13.48
C ILE A 279 4.67 15.46 -13.16
N PHE A 280 4.04 16.10 -14.15
CA PHE A 280 3.16 17.24 -13.94
C PHE A 280 1.94 16.89 -13.08
N VAL A 281 1.30 15.72 -13.32
CA VAL A 281 0.18 15.23 -12.50
C VAL A 281 0.61 15.05 -11.05
N PHE A 282 1.76 14.42 -10.80
CA PHE A 282 2.29 14.24 -9.44
C PHE A 282 2.76 15.55 -8.80
N GLY A 283 3.36 16.44 -9.60
CA GLY A 283 3.86 17.73 -9.17
C GLY A 283 2.76 18.71 -8.73
N ILE A 284 1.52 18.54 -9.21
CA ILE A 284 0.37 19.30 -8.73
C ILE A 284 -0.27 18.64 -7.51
N PHE A 285 -0.46 17.34 -7.55
CA PHE A 285 -1.21 16.64 -6.51
C PHE A 285 -0.51 16.68 -5.13
N ARG A 286 0.78 16.37 -5.09
CA ARG A 286 1.53 16.35 -3.80
C ARG A 286 1.49 17.68 -3.08
N PRO A 287 1.79 18.83 -3.72
CA PRO A 287 1.66 20.14 -3.07
C PRO A 287 0.23 20.47 -2.63
N LEU A 288 -0.80 20.08 -3.39
CA LEU A 288 -2.20 20.32 -3.00
C LEU A 288 -2.58 19.58 -1.71
N VAL A 289 -2.21 18.31 -1.59
CA VAL A 289 -2.43 17.54 -0.35
C VAL A 289 -1.63 18.14 0.81
N TYR A 290 -0.39 18.58 0.55
CA TYR A 290 0.42 19.27 1.56
C TYR A 290 -0.21 20.61 1.99
N MET A 291 -0.78 21.37 1.07
CA MET A 291 -1.52 22.61 1.40
C MET A 291 -2.73 22.32 2.30
N LEU A 292 -3.49 21.24 2.04
CA LEU A 292 -4.58 20.82 2.92
C LEU A 292 -4.09 20.44 4.32
N TYR A 293 -2.98 19.72 4.40
CA TYR A 293 -2.33 19.41 5.68
C TYR A 293 -1.94 20.68 6.42
N ILE A 294 -1.21 21.62 5.77
CA ILE A 294 -0.81 22.90 6.38
C ILE A 294 -2.04 23.74 6.76
N SER A 295 -3.09 23.77 5.93
CA SER A 295 -4.34 24.47 6.25
C SER A 295 -5.00 23.90 7.51
N SER A 296 -5.00 22.58 7.67
CA SER A 296 -5.49 21.92 8.89
C SER A 296 -4.66 22.31 10.12
N VAL A 297 -3.33 22.37 9.98
CA VAL A 297 -2.42 22.83 11.05
C VAL A 297 -2.65 24.29 11.39
N LEU A 298 -2.77 25.17 10.41
CA LEU A 298 -3.05 26.60 10.63
C LEU A 298 -4.39 26.80 11.32
N CYS A 299 -5.42 26.05 10.92
CA CYS A 299 -6.73 26.05 11.57
C CYS A 299 -6.62 25.60 13.05
N LEU A 300 -5.85 24.52 13.30
CA LEU A 300 -5.57 24.06 14.66
C LEU A 300 -4.89 25.14 15.50
N LEU A 301 -3.84 25.77 14.97
CA LEU A 301 -3.09 26.81 15.71
C LEU A 301 -3.94 28.05 15.97
N TYR A 302 -4.76 28.46 15.00
CA TYR A 302 -5.65 29.62 15.16
C TYR A 302 -6.78 29.32 16.17
N LEU A 303 -7.55 28.27 15.96
CA LEU A 303 -8.70 27.95 16.82
C LEU A 303 -8.26 27.42 18.19
N GLY A 304 -7.24 26.54 18.21
CA GLY A 304 -6.67 26.01 19.44
C GLY A 304 -5.95 27.10 20.25
N GLY A 305 -5.16 27.96 19.59
CA GLY A 305 -4.46 29.08 20.24
C GLY A 305 -5.44 30.13 20.81
N LYS A 306 -6.50 30.48 20.04
CA LYS A 306 -7.55 31.37 20.53
C LYS A 306 -8.27 30.76 21.73
N GLY A 307 -8.68 29.50 21.66
CA GLY A 307 -9.34 28.82 22.78
C GLY A 307 -8.44 28.68 24.01
N TYR A 308 -7.12 28.50 23.83
CA TYR A 308 -6.17 28.50 24.92
C TYR A 308 -6.06 29.86 25.61
N LEU A 309 -6.01 30.97 24.85
CA LEU A 309 -5.94 32.31 25.37
C LEU A 309 -7.24 32.74 26.08
N GLU A 310 -8.38 32.34 25.60
CA GLU A 310 -9.71 32.59 26.16
C GLU A 310 -10.05 31.63 27.33
N GLY A 311 -9.24 30.59 27.56
CA GLY A 311 -9.43 29.57 28.60
C GLY A 311 -10.48 28.53 28.32
N THR A 312 -11.18 28.67 27.19
CA THR A 312 -12.25 27.73 26.78
C THR A 312 -12.27 27.57 25.26
N SER A 313 -12.59 26.38 24.76
CA SER A 313 -12.90 26.16 23.35
C SER A 313 -14.32 26.63 23.00
N PHE A 314 -14.70 26.53 21.72
CA PHE A 314 -16.00 26.96 21.21
C PHE A 314 -17.22 26.33 21.94
N LEU A 315 -17.06 25.11 22.47
CA LEU A 315 -18.14 24.36 23.17
C LEU A 315 -17.87 24.22 24.70
N GLY A 316 -16.89 24.97 25.23
CA GLY A 316 -16.67 25.06 26.67
C GLY A 316 -15.69 24.04 27.26
N GLN A 317 -14.96 23.29 26.45
CA GLN A 317 -13.87 22.43 26.93
C GLN A 317 -12.61 23.26 27.22
N THR A 318 -11.91 22.90 28.30
CA THR A 318 -10.61 23.52 28.61
C THR A 318 -9.55 23.04 27.62
N LEU A 319 -8.83 23.99 27.01
CA LEU A 319 -7.72 23.72 26.12
C LEU A 319 -6.39 23.99 26.85
N THR A 320 -5.48 23.03 26.75
CA THR A 320 -4.10 23.19 27.23
C THR A 320 -3.13 23.31 26.06
N SER A 321 -1.99 23.93 26.27
CA SER A 321 -0.94 24.01 25.24
C SER A 321 -0.48 22.64 24.78
N GLY A 322 -0.34 21.69 25.71
CA GLY A 322 0.01 20.30 25.40
C GLY A 322 -1.00 19.57 24.52
N MET A 323 -2.31 19.88 24.64
CA MET A 323 -3.31 19.34 23.73
C MET A 323 -3.08 19.83 22.29
N ILE A 324 -2.75 21.10 22.08
CA ILE A 324 -2.49 21.66 20.75
C ILE A 324 -1.28 20.95 20.10
N VAL A 325 -0.21 20.73 20.88
CA VAL A 325 0.97 19.99 20.41
C VAL A 325 0.63 18.53 20.08
N SER A 326 -0.15 17.87 20.93
CA SER A 326 -0.62 16.49 20.66
C SER A 326 -1.44 16.41 19.36
N PHE A 327 -2.37 17.36 19.15
CA PHE A 327 -3.17 17.43 17.93
C PHE A 327 -2.34 17.71 16.69
N TYR A 328 -1.33 18.58 16.77
CA TYR A 328 -0.38 18.84 15.69
C TYR A 328 0.31 17.55 15.23
N MET A 329 0.78 16.74 16.20
CA MET A 329 1.41 15.46 15.89
C MET A 329 0.40 14.44 15.34
N TYR A 330 -0.83 14.41 15.88
CA TYR A 330 -1.88 13.51 15.40
C TYR A 330 -2.34 13.83 13.98
N ILE A 331 -2.44 15.09 13.59
CA ILE A 331 -2.79 15.48 12.22
C ILE A 331 -1.82 14.82 11.23
N SER A 332 -0.52 14.90 11.47
CA SER A 332 0.49 14.28 10.60
C SER A 332 0.34 12.76 10.56
N LYS A 333 0.20 12.12 11.73
CA LYS A 333 0.05 10.66 11.83
C LYS A 333 -1.30 10.13 11.32
N PHE A 334 -2.31 10.98 11.22
CA PHE A 334 -3.64 10.64 10.69
C PHE A 334 -3.69 10.73 9.17
N PHE A 335 -3.10 11.78 8.58
CA PHE A 335 -3.16 11.99 7.13
C PHE A 335 -2.22 11.07 6.34
N ASN A 336 -1.04 10.74 6.85
CA ASN A 336 -0.09 9.88 6.16
C ASN A 336 -0.63 8.48 5.83
N PRO A 337 -1.25 7.73 6.74
CA PRO A 337 -1.86 6.45 6.44
C PRO A 337 -2.98 6.53 5.39
N ILE A 338 -3.79 7.59 5.40
CA ILE A 338 -4.88 7.76 4.43
C ILE A 338 -4.33 7.87 3.01
N GLN A 339 -3.23 8.62 2.82
CA GLN A 339 -2.57 8.74 1.52
C GLN A 339 -1.99 7.41 1.04
N ASN A 340 -1.38 6.65 1.95
CA ASN A 340 -0.72 5.38 1.65
C ASN A 340 -1.72 4.25 1.33
N LEU A 341 -2.92 4.25 1.94
CA LEU A 341 -3.93 3.20 1.73
C LEU A 341 -4.32 3.02 0.26
N ALA A 342 -4.46 4.11 -0.49
CA ALA A 342 -4.81 4.04 -1.91
C ALA A 342 -3.73 3.36 -2.76
N GLU A 343 -2.45 3.62 -2.46
CA GLU A 343 -1.32 2.98 -3.15
C GLU A 343 -1.22 1.50 -2.77
N GLN A 344 -1.36 1.19 -1.50
CA GLN A 344 -1.31 -0.19 -0.99
C GLN A 344 -2.42 -1.07 -1.59
N PHE A 345 -3.61 -0.51 -1.80
CA PHE A 345 -4.70 -1.24 -2.45
C PHE A 345 -4.38 -1.60 -3.91
N ASN A 346 -3.74 -0.70 -4.67
CA ASN A 346 -3.30 -1.00 -6.03
C ASN A 346 -2.23 -2.13 -6.05
N TRP A 347 -1.30 -2.11 -5.10
CA TRP A 347 -0.31 -3.19 -4.95
C TRP A 347 -0.96 -4.53 -4.61
N LEU A 348 -2.00 -4.53 -3.76
CA LEU A 348 -2.76 -5.72 -3.42
C LEU A 348 -3.46 -6.31 -4.65
N GLN A 349 -4.10 -5.48 -5.47
CA GLN A 349 -4.72 -5.92 -6.72
C GLN A 349 -3.69 -6.51 -7.70
N SER A 350 -2.51 -5.89 -7.79
CA SER A 350 -1.41 -6.43 -8.62
C SER A 350 -0.93 -7.79 -8.11
N ALA A 351 -0.82 -7.97 -6.79
CA ALA A 351 -0.44 -9.25 -6.20
C ALA A 351 -1.50 -10.33 -6.44
N PHE A 352 -2.80 -9.98 -6.39
CA PHE A 352 -3.88 -10.91 -6.72
C PHE A 352 -3.85 -11.33 -8.20
N ALA A 353 -3.61 -10.39 -9.11
CA ALA A 353 -3.46 -10.72 -10.53
C ALA A 353 -2.27 -11.66 -10.78
N SER A 354 -1.16 -11.48 -10.07
CA SER A 354 -0.01 -12.39 -10.13
C SER A 354 -0.31 -13.75 -9.50
N ALA A 355 -1.05 -13.78 -8.38
CA ALA A 355 -1.46 -15.02 -7.73
C ALA A 355 -2.40 -15.86 -8.61
N GLU A 356 -3.38 -15.24 -9.26
CA GLU A 356 -4.27 -15.90 -10.20
C GLU A 356 -3.49 -16.56 -11.34
N LYS A 357 -2.47 -15.87 -11.87
CA LYS A 357 -1.60 -16.42 -12.91
C LYS A 357 -0.77 -17.62 -12.43
N VAL A 358 -0.32 -17.62 -11.18
CA VAL A 358 0.39 -18.75 -10.57
C VAL A 358 -0.58 -19.91 -10.35
N PHE A 359 -1.75 -19.64 -9.77
CA PHE A 359 -2.77 -20.67 -9.56
C PHE A 359 -3.31 -21.25 -10.85
N SER A 360 -3.43 -20.47 -11.94
CA SER A 360 -3.83 -20.99 -13.24
C SER A 360 -2.89 -22.06 -13.82
N ILE A 361 -1.63 -22.09 -13.38
CA ILE A 361 -0.71 -23.17 -13.72
C ILE A 361 -0.89 -24.35 -12.76
N LEU A 362 -1.01 -24.11 -11.47
CA LEU A 362 -1.23 -25.16 -10.47
C LEU A 362 -2.56 -25.91 -10.65
N ASP A 363 -3.53 -25.28 -11.29
CA ASP A 363 -4.84 -25.89 -11.60
C ASP A 363 -4.85 -26.68 -12.92
N LEU A 364 -3.76 -26.71 -13.68
CA LEU A 364 -3.65 -27.55 -14.87
C LEU A 364 -3.49 -29.01 -14.45
N GLU A 365 -4.49 -29.82 -14.76
CA GLU A 365 -4.39 -31.25 -14.50
C GLU A 365 -3.37 -31.90 -15.46
N PRO A 366 -2.36 -32.64 -14.93
CA PRO A 366 -1.43 -33.39 -15.77
C PRO A 366 -2.20 -34.42 -16.62
N LYS A 367 -2.08 -34.33 -17.96
CA LYS A 367 -2.78 -35.22 -18.87
C LYS A 367 -2.26 -36.67 -18.82
N MET A 368 -1.01 -36.86 -18.39
CA MET A 368 -0.41 -38.18 -18.20
C MET A 368 -0.29 -38.45 -16.71
N GLN A 369 -1.07 -39.37 -16.21
CA GLN A 369 -1.00 -39.88 -14.83
C GLN A 369 -0.79 -41.37 -14.90
N ASP A 370 0.00 -41.89 -13.94
CA ASP A 370 0.15 -43.34 -13.81
C ASP A 370 -1.20 -43.99 -13.49
N ALA A 371 -1.43 -45.15 -14.08
CA ALA A 371 -2.64 -45.90 -13.77
C ALA A 371 -2.65 -46.33 -12.29
N PRO A 372 -3.83 -46.43 -11.62
CA PRO A 372 -3.89 -46.77 -10.20
C PRO A 372 -3.26 -48.15 -9.88
N ASP A 373 -3.09 -49.01 -10.89
CA ASP A 373 -2.49 -50.33 -10.85
C ASP A 373 -1.15 -50.41 -11.60
N ALA A 374 -0.48 -49.27 -11.82
CA ALA A 374 0.80 -49.22 -12.49
C ALA A 374 1.84 -50.05 -11.73
N ILE A 375 2.56 -50.90 -12.47
CA ILE A 375 3.61 -51.78 -11.93
C ILE A 375 4.95 -51.06 -12.07
N GLU A 376 5.73 -50.98 -11.00
CA GLU A 376 7.10 -50.47 -11.03
C GLU A 376 8.01 -51.44 -11.80
N LEU A 377 8.50 -51.02 -12.98
CA LEU A 377 9.41 -51.82 -13.79
C LEU A 377 10.84 -51.65 -13.27
N THR A 378 11.36 -52.65 -12.56
CA THR A 378 12.64 -52.62 -11.91
C THR A 378 13.83 -53.10 -12.74
N ASP A 379 13.59 -53.82 -13.85
CA ASP A 379 14.66 -54.43 -14.67
C ASP A 379 14.49 -54.14 -16.16
N ILE A 380 14.64 -52.84 -16.54
CA ILE A 380 14.52 -52.42 -17.95
C ILE A 380 15.88 -52.57 -18.64
N ARG A 381 16.00 -53.55 -19.54
CA ARG A 381 17.24 -53.79 -20.32
C ARG A 381 17.39 -52.89 -21.56
N GLY A 382 16.41 -52.00 -21.82
CA GLY A 382 16.51 -51.03 -22.91
C GLY A 382 16.40 -51.61 -24.32
N GLU A 383 15.98 -52.86 -24.48
CA GLU A 383 15.63 -53.47 -25.76
C GLU A 383 14.12 -53.23 -26.03
N ILE A 384 13.82 -52.47 -27.11
CA ILE A 384 12.45 -52.22 -27.58
C ILE A 384 12.23 -53.00 -28.84
#